data_a49c59d4b26a13bc982dfc2e616de8ce
#
_entry.id   a49c59d4b26a13bc982dfc2e616de8ce
#
_cell.length_a   1.000
_cell.length_b   1.000
_cell.length_c   1.000
_cell.angle_alpha   90.00
_cell.angle_beta   90.00
_cell.angle_gamma   90.00
#
_symmetry.space_group_name_H-M   'P 1'
#
loop_
_entity.id
_entity.type
_entity.pdbx_description
1 polymer ?
#
loop_
_entity_poly.entity_id
_entity_poly.type
_entity_poly.pdbx_seq_one_letter_code
_entity_poly.pdbx_strand_id
1 'polypeptide(L)'
;RDERYPQYLARDPHLAGWLLVFVVDDVTVVEKNITFLWSTFTRFEPASDVYAKEISLRRHHSCYEPPVVLDCRMKPGYPDEVVVDETVMKKVTNRWDEYFPGGGVNGDEDPMGYKGFERLG
;
A
#
# COMPACT_ATOMS: atom_id res chain seq x y z
N ARG A 1 -6.38 14.61 6.98
CA ARG A 1 -6.30 13.33 7.70
C ARG A 1 -6.66 13.56 9.17
N ASP A 2 -7.65 12.83 9.70
CA ASP A 2 -7.89 12.80 11.14
C ASP A 2 -7.04 11.65 11.75
N GLU A 3 -6.05 12.01 12.55
CA GLU A 3 -5.14 11.05 13.20
C GLU A 3 -5.81 10.25 14.32
N ARG A 4 -6.95 10.73 14.83
CA ARG A 4 -7.72 10.03 15.87
C ARG A 4 -8.57 8.88 15.29
N TYR A 5 -8.86 8.93 13.98
CA TYR A 5 -9.77 7.98 13.34
C TYR A 5 -9.31 6.51 13.49
N PRO A 6 -8.05 6.14 13.22
CA PRO A 6 -7.59 4.77 13.44
C PRO A 6 -7.68 4.32 14.91
N GLN A 7 -7.48 5.24 15.84
CA GLN A 7 -7.61 4.95 17.28
C GLN A 7 -9.06 4.67 17.69
N TYR A 8 -10.04 5.35 17.08
CA TYR A 8 -11.46 5.03 17.29
C TYR A 8 -11.80 3.66 16.73
N LEU A 9 -11.33 3.34 15.53
CA LEU A 9 -11.55 2.02 14.91
C LEU A 9 -10.99 0.88 15.77
N ALA A 10 -9.81 1.07 16.36
CA ALA A 10 -9.22 0.07 17.26
C ALA A 10 -10.04 -0.22 18.50
N ARG A 11 -10.99 0.65 18.83
CA ARG A 11 -11.89 0.52 20.00
C ARG A 11 -13.35 0.31 19.62
N ASP A 12 -13.66 0.24 18.33
CA ASP A 12 -15.02 0.06 17.86
C ASP A 12 -15.50 -1.37 18.15
N PRO A 13 -16.58 -1.55 18.91
CA PRO A 13 -17.10 -2.87 19.23
C PRO A 13 -17.56 -3.65 18.01
N HIS A 14 -17.94 -2.99 16.90
CA HIS A 14 -18.32 -3.64 15.65
C HIS A 14 -17.12 -4.30 14.95
N LEU A 15 -15.91 -3.88 15.26
CA LEU A 15 -14.68 -4.44 14.72
C LEU A 15 -13.99 -5.44 15.66
N ALA A 16 -14.58 -5.72 16.84
CA ALA A 16 -13.96 -6.59 17.85
C ALA A 16 -13.67 -8.02 17.36
N GLY A 17 -14.35 -8.49 16.30
CA GLY A 17 -14.12 -9.81 15.69
C GLY A 17 -13.03 -9.82 14.61
N TRP A 18 -12.47 -8.67 14.27
CA TRP A 18 -11.44 -8.55 13.25
C TRP A 18 -10.04 -8.55 13.86
N LEU A 19 -9.11 -9.26 13.23
CA LEU A 19 -7.72 -9.28 13.70
C LEU A 19 -6.93 -8.08 13.19
N LEU A 20 -7.15 -7.69 11.94
CA LEU A 20 -6.39 -6.66 11.24
C LEU A 20 -7.33 -5.80 10.39
N VAL A 21 -7.16 -4.49 10.46
CA VAL A 21 -7.92 -3.49 9.72
C VAL A 21 -6.94 -2.52 9.05
N PHE A 22 -7.11 -2.29 7.75
CA PHE A 22 -6.32 -1.31 7.02
C PHE A 22 -7.17 -0.08 6.72
N VAL A 23 -6.64 1.10 7.02
CA VAL A 23 -7.26 2.37 6.68
C VAL A 23 -6.55 2.93 5.47
N VAL A 24 -7.26 3.06 4.36
CA VAL A 24 -6.73 3.52 3.06
C VAL A 24 -7.45 4.79 2.62
N ASP A 25 -6.85 5.55 1.71
CA ASP A 25 -7.48 6.77 1.16
C ASP A 25 -8.60 6.43 0.18
N ASP A 26 -8.43 5.35 -0.59
CA ASP A 26 -9.37 4.93 -1.62
C ASP A 26 -9.59 3.41 -1.55
N VAL A 27 -10.85 3.00 -1.50
CA VAL A 27 -11.24 1.59 -1.46
C VAL A 27 -10.92 0.84 -2.74
N THR A 28 -10.74 1.52 -3.86
CA THR A 28 -10.37 0.87 -5.13
C THR A 28 -9.00 0.21 -5.11
N VAL A 29 -8.14 0.62 -4.17
CA VAL A 29 -6.81 0.00 -4.00
C VAL A 29 -6.89 -1.49 -3.63
N VAL A 30 -8.01 -1.94 -3.04
CA VAL A 30 -8.18 -3.36 -2.65
C VAL A 30 -8.66 -4.25 -3.79
N GLU A 31 -9.01 -3.70 -4.94
CA GLU A 31 -9.46 -4.47 -6.10
C GLU A 31 -8.34 -5.33 -6.71
N LYS A 32 -7.09 -4.92 -6.52
CA LYS A 32 -5.91 -5.66 -6.99
C LYS A 32 -4.90 -5.82 -5.86
N ASN A 33 -4.45 -7.03 -5.63
CA ASN A 33 -3.48 -7.34 -4.58
C ASN A 33 -2.23 -6.46 -4.63
N ILE A 34 -1.69 -6.26 -5.83
CA ILE A 34 -0.47 -5.48 -5.99
C ILE A 34 -0.68 -4.00 -5.66
N THR A 35 -1.80 -3.41 -6.08
CA THR A 35 -2.15 -2.02 -5.76
C THR A 35 -2.36 -1.87 -4.26
N PHE A 36 -3.03 -2.83 -3.64
CA PHE A 36 -3.22 -2.87 -2.19
C PHE A 36 -1.88 -2.92 -1.44
N LEU A 37 -1.00 -3.84 -1.80
CA LEU A 37 0.32 -3.97 -1.17
C LEU A 37 1.16 -2.70 -1.37
N TRP A 38 1.19 -2.19 -2.59
CA TRP A 38 1.91 -0.96 -2.89
C TRP A 38 1.41 0.20 -2.03
N SER A 39 0.12 0.54 -2.11
CA SER A 39 -0.47 1.67 -1.37
C SER A 39 -0.30 1.52 0.13
N THR A 40 -0.49 0.31 0.65
CA THR A 40 -0.35 0.02 2.08
C THR A 40 1.09 0.26 2.54
N PHE A 41 2.06 -0.44 1.94
CA PHE A 41 3.42 -0.47 2.48
C PHE A 41 4.30 0.70 2.04
N THR A 42 3.90 1.48 1.06
CA THR A 42 4.57 2.76 0.75
C THR A 42 4.09 3.92 1.62
N ARG A 43 2.91 3.81 2.24
CA ARG A 43 2.30 4.86 3.06
C ARG A 43 2.31 4.55 4.55
N PHE A 44 2.51 3.30 4.93
CA PHE A 44 2.53 2.83 6.29
C PHE A 44 3.87 3.11 6.99
N GLU A 45 3.82 3.78 8.13
CA GLU A 45 4.97 4.02 9.01
C GLU A 45 4.85 3.13 10.26
N PRO A 46 5.63 2.05 10.38
CA PRO A 46 5.49 1.10 11.49
C PRO A 46 5.61 1.70 12.88
N ALA A 47 6.36 2.82 13.00
CA ALA A 47 6.59 3.46 14.29
C ALA A 47 5.38 4.29 14.78
N SER A 48 4.51 4.76 13.88
CA SER A 48 3.45 5.72 14.21
C SER A 48 2.05 5.30 13.79
N ASP A 49 1.93 4.33 12.88
CA ASP A 49 0.66 4.05 12.21
C ASP A 49 0.02 2.73 12.64
N VAL A 50 0.50 2.12 13.73
CA VAL A 50 -0.09 0.93 14.34
C VAL A 50 -0.94 1.33 15.52
N TYR A 51 -2.22 1.01 15.47
CA TYR A 51 -3.17 1.26 16.54
C TYR A 51 -3.79 -0.07 17.00
N ALA A 52 -4.05 -0.19 18.27
CA ALA A 52 -4.74 -1.34 18.85
C ALA A 52 -5.59 -0.88 20.02
N LYS A 53 -6.49 -1.75 20.46
CA LYS A 53 -7.31 -1.48 21.66
C LYS A 53 -6.40 -1.28 22.88
N GLU A 54 -5.41 -2.14 23.02
CA GLU A 54 -4.35 -2.04 24.02
C GLU A 54 -3.01 -2.47 23.41
N ILE A 55 -1.94 -1.76 23.78
CA ILE A 55 -0.57 -2.10 23.42
C ILE A 55 0.19 -2.33 24.73
N SER A 56 0.74 -3.51 24.90
CA SER A 56 1.51 -3.89 26.09
C SER A 56 2.89 -4.41 25.71
N LEU A 57 3.80 -4.39 26.67
CA LEU A 57 5.15 -4.93 26.49
C LEU A 57 5.29 -6.21 27.33
N ARG A 58 5.58 -7.34 26.67
CA ARG A 58 5.83 -8.62 27.36
C ARG A 58 7.18 -9.18 26.92
N ARG A 59 8.09 -9.37 27.87
CA ARG A 59 9.44 -9.90 27.62
C ARG A 59 10.16 -9.18 26.46
N HIS A 60 10.08 -7.83 26.45
CA HIS A 60 10.65 -6.96 25.40
C HIS A 60 9.96 -7.05 24.02
N HIS A 61 8.80 -7.72 23.91
CA HIS A 61 8.00 -7.76 22.69
C HIS A 61 6.76 -6.92 22.84
N SER A 62 6.46 -6.11 21.80
CA SER A 62 5.18 -5.40 21.70
C SER A 62 4.06 -6.40 21.43
N CYS A 63 3.04 -6.39 22.27
CA CYS A 63 1.85 -7.19 22.13
C CYS A 63 0.66 -6.26 21.87
N TYR A 64 -0.11 -6.57 20.84
CA TYR A 64 -1.25 -5.79 20.39
C TYR A 64 -2.54 -6.55 20.63
N GLU A 65 -3.52 -5.93 21.30
CA GLU A 65 -4.86 -6.49 21.46
C GLU A 65 -5.70 -6.13 20.21
N PRO A 66 -6.25 -7.11 19.49
CA PRO A 66 -7.07 -6.86 18.30
C PRO A 66 -8.35 -6.04 18.59
N PRO A 67 -8.86 -5.34 17.56
CA PRO A 67 -8.33 -5.23 16.22
C PRO A 67 -7.04 -4.40 16.17
N VAL A 68 -6.06 -4.85 15.38
CA VAL A 68 -4.90 -4.05 15.03
C VAL A 68 -5.24 -3.23 13.79
N VAL A 69 -5.15 -1.92 13.91
CA VAL A 69 -5.48 -0.99 12.81
C VAL A 69 -4.20 -0.39 12.28
N LEU A 70 -3.98 -0.51 10.99
CA LEU A 70 -2.86 0.08 10.27
C LEU A 70 -3.35 1.29 9.46
N ASP A 71 -2.80 2.46 9.73
CA ASP A 71 -3.12 3.68 8.98
C ASP A 71 -2.21 3.82 7.76
N CYS A 72 -2.74 3.40 6.62
CA CYS A 72 -2.05 3.39 5.33
C CYS A 72 -2.48 4.57 4.44
N ARG A 73 -3.04 5.62 5.03
CA ARG A 73 -3.41 6.84 4.30
C ARG A 73 -2.19 7.72 4.03
N MET A 74 -2.26 8.49 2.94
CA MET A 74 -1.25 9.49 2.61
C MET A 74 -1.04 10.48 3.76
N LYS A 75 0.21 10.84 4.02
CA LYS A 75 0.60 11.74 5.10
C LYS A 75 1.06 13.09 4.58
N PRO A 76 0.86 14.17 5.34
CA PRO A 76 1.46 15.46 5.03
C PRO A 76 2.98 15.34 4.91
N GLY A 77 3.55 15.89 3.85
CA GLY A 77 4.98 15.85 3.61
C GLY A 77 5.49 14.60 2.87
N TYR A 78 4.62 13.64 2.57
CA TYR A 78 4.97 12.58 1.63
C TYR A 78 5.01 13.15 0.21
N PRO A 79 5.92 12.65 -0.64
CA PRO A 79 5.95 13.03 -2.03
C PRO A 79 4.64 12.63 -2.71
N ASP A 80 4.25 13.41 -3.71
CA ASP A 80 3.11 13.06 -4.56
C ASP A 80 3.35 11.71 -5.23
N GLU A 81 2.26 11.02 -5.53
CA GLU A 81 2.30 9.76 -6.22
C GLU A 81 2.97 9.92 -7.59
N VAL A 82 3.89 9.04 -7.91
CA VAL A 82 4.55 9.06 -9.23
C VAL A 82 3.52 8.67 -10.29
N VAL A 83 3.10 9.65 -11.07
CA VAL A 83 2.20 9.43 -12.21
C VAL A 83 3.05 9.27 -13.46
N VAL A 84 2.76 8.22 -14.22
CA VAL A 84 3.43 7.99 -15.49
C VAL A 84 2.96 9.03 -16.51
N ASP A 85 3.88 9.83 -17.05
CA ASP A 85 3.60 10.75 -18.14
C ASP A 85 3.38 9.93 -19.44
N GLU A 86 2.14 9.96 -19.95
CA GLU A 86 1.77 9.21 -21.15
C GLU A 86 2.65 9.55 -22.39
N THR A 87 3.11 10.79 -22.49
CA THR A 87 3.97 11.22 -23.59
C THR A 87 5.35 10.57 -23.48
N VAL A 88 5.88 10.52 -22.26
CA VAL A 88 7.15 9.85 -21.99
C VAL A 88 7.00 8.35 -22.18
N MET A 89 5.93 7.76 -21.68
CA MET A 89 5.64 6.34 -21.85
C MET A 89 5.59 5.95 -23.34
N LYS A 90 4.85 6.71 -24.16
CA LYS A 90 4.80 6.48 -25.62
C LYS A 90 6.17 6.58 -26.27
N LYS A 91 7.00 7.54 -25.89
CA LYS A 91 8.38 7.66 -26.40
C LYS A 91 9.24 6.45 -26.04
N VAL A 92 9.13 6.00 -24.79
CA VAL A 92 9.87 4.81 -24.32
C VAL A 92 9.41 3.56 -25.06
N THR A 93 8.08 3.36 -25.16
CA THR A 93 7.50 2.22 -25.89
C THR A 93 7.92 2.16 -27.33
N ASN A 94 7.88 3.30 -28.06
CA ASN A 94 8.26 3.35 -29.47
C ASN A 94 9.76 3.06 -29.71
N ARG A 95 10.57 3.18 -28.66
CA ARG A 95 12.01 2.92 -28.71
C ARG A 95 12.41 1.67 -27.92
N TRP A 96 11.45 0.84 -27.53
CA TRP A 96 11.69 -0.29 -26.66
C TRP A 96 12.72 -1.28 -27.22
N ASP A 97 12.63 -1.58 -28.50
CA ASP A 97 13.56 -2.48 -29.19
C ASP A 97 15.00 -1.92 -29.30
N GLU A 98 15.13 -0.57 -29.23
CA GLU A 98 16.46 0.05 -29.17
C GLU A 98 17.12 -0.17 -27.79
N TYR A 99 16.31 -0.14 -26.73
CA TYR A 99 16.79 -0.32 -25.37
C TYR A 99 17.02 -1.79 -25.02
N PHE A 100 16.21 -2.67 -25.58
CA PHE A 100 16.24 -4.10 -25.29
C PHE A 100 16.24 -4.92 -26.58
N PRO A 101 17.39 -4.93 -27.34
CA PRO A 101 17.52 -5.74 -28.53
C PRO A 101 17.37 -7.23 -28.17
N GLY A 102 16.36 -7.87 -28.68
CA GLY A 102 16.06 -9.28 -28.35
C GLY A 102 14.81 -9.50 -27.49
N GLY A 103 14.08 -8.45 -27.26
CA GLY A 103 12.79 -8.49 -26.58
C GLY A 103 12.91 -8.39 -25.06
N GLY A 104 12.41 -7.31 -24.52
CA GLY A 104 12.11 -7.14 -23.11
C GLY A 104 10.61 -7.13 -22.91
N VAL A 105 10.14 -7.25 -21.66
CA VAL A 105 8.74 -7.01 -21.33
C VAL A 105 8.45 -5.52 -21.53
N ASN A 106 7.58 -5.20 -22.48
CA ASN A 106 7.15 -3.83 -22.69
C ASN A 106 6.17 -3.43 -21.57
N GLY A 107 6.54 -2.41 -20.80
CA GLY A 107 5.70 -1.85 -19.75
C GLY A 107 4.36 -1.25 -20.23
N ASP A 108 4.15 -1.11 -21.54
CA ASP A 108 2.90 -0.62 -22.11
C ASP A 108 1.73 -1.61 -21.92
N GLU A 109 2.03 -2.90 -21.82
CA GLU A 109 1.02 -3.91 -21.47
C GLU A 109 0.76 -3.96 -19.97
N ASP A 110 1.67 -3.39 -19.20
CA ASP A 110 1.61 -3.30 -17.74
C ASP A 110 2.43 -2.10 -17.26
N PRO A 111 1.84 -0.89 -17.31
CA PRO A 111 2.55 0.36 -17.00
C PRO A 111 3.13 0.42 -15.58
N MET A 112 2.74 -0.50 -14.72
CA MET A 112 3.25 -0.61 -13.35
C MET A 112 4.18 -1.82 -13.14
N GLY A 113 4.46 -2.61 -14.19
CA GLY A 113 5.30 -3.80 -14.10
C GLY A 113 4.66 -4.97 -13.36
N TYR A 114 3.35 -4.95 -13.17
CA TYR A 114 2.64 -5.89 -12.31
C TYR A 114 2.43 -7.27 -12.93
N LYS A 115 2.38 -7.38 -14.25
CA LYS A 115 2.22 -8.68 -14.94
C LYS A 115 3.36 -9.65 -14.65
N GLY A 116 4.54 -9.13 -14.31
CA GLY A 116 5.67 -9.94 -13.88
C GLY A 116 5.41 -10.66 -12.54
N PHE A 117 4.61 -10.06 -11.67
CA PHE A 117 4.27 -10.61 -10.35
C PHE A 117 3.09 -11.59 -10.40
N GLU A 118 2.15 -11.42 -11.32
CA GLU A 118 1.03 -12.36 -11.51
C GLU A 118 1.50 -13.76 -11.92
N ARG A 119 2.70 -13.88 -12.49
CA ARG A 119 3.30 -15.18 -12.85
C ARG A 119 3.98 -15.90 -11.69
N LEU A 120 4.08 -15.24 -10.54
CA LEU A 120 4.72 -15.79 -9.33
C LEU A 120 3.69 -16.23 -8.27
N GLY A 121 2.39 -16.08 -8.58
CA GLY A 121 1.28 -16.49 -7.73
C GLY A 121 0.86 -17.94 -7.97
#